data_2f707d73670396740fe7996766e85918
#
_entry.id   2f707d73670396740fe7996766e85918
#
_cell.length_a   1.000
_cell.length_b   1.000
_cell.length_c   1.000
_cell.angle_alpha   90.00
_cell.angle_beta   90.00
_cell.angle_gamma   90.00
#
_symmetry.space_group_name_H-M   'P 1'
#
loop_
_entity.id
_entity.type
_entity.pdbx_description
1 polymer ?
#
loop_
_entity_poly.entity_id
_entity_poly.type
_entity_poly.pdbx_seq_one_letter_code
_entity_poly.pdbx_strand_id
1 'polypeptide(L)'
;MLTHLDTNGNATMVDISNKKTTTRTALASGVIHITPEILEAIKKDSIQKGNVFTVAKIAGINSAKMTEAIIPLCHQISLDFIDIHFQLDEKNLTITASASVKTSHKTGVEMEALVAVNGSLITIYDMCKGISKDMQITDIKLLKKTGGKSGDWDSSSK
;
A
#
# COMPACT_ATOMS: atom_id res chain seq x y z
N MET A 1 -0.45 25.08 -2.58
CA MET A 1 -1.14 25.25 -3.88
C MET A 1 -1.67 23.89 -4.29
N LEU A 2 -2.97 23.80 -4.57
CA LEU A 2 -3.58 22.55 -5.06
C LEU A 2 -3.15 22.33 -6.53
N THR A 3 -2.50 21.21 -6.81
CA THR A 3 -1.90 20.94 -8.13
C THR A 3 -2.82 20.16 -9.08
N HIS A 4 -3.98 19.72 -8.60
CA HIS A 4 -4.98 18.97 -9.35
C HIS A 4 -6.21 19.79 -9.73
N LEU A 5 -6.04 21.12 -9.90
CA LEU A 5 -7.09 22.02 -10.40
C LEU A 5 -6.59 22.75 -11.64
N ASP A 6 -7.48 22.90 -12.63
CA ASP A 6 -7.26 23.74 -13.78
C ASP A 6 -7.47 25.24 -13.43
N THR A 7 -7.31 26.13 -14.40
CA THR A 7 -7.50 27.57 -14.21
C THR A 7 -8.94 27.96 -13.87
N ASN A 8 -9.90 27.07 -14.09
CA ASN A 8 -11.33 27.25 -13.79
C ASN A 8 -11.75 26.59 -12.48
N GLY A 9 -10.80 25.98 -11.73
CA GLY A 9 -11.07 25.29 -10.49
C GLY A 9 -11.62 23.85 -10.64
N ASN A 10 -11.59 23.27 -11.84
CA ASN A 10 -12.02 21.88 -12.05
C ASN A 10 -10.89 20.91 -11.80
N ALA A 11 -11.26 19.69 -11.38
CA ALA A 11 -10.31 18.62 -11.18
C ALA A 11 -9.60 18.24 -12.49
N THR A 12 -8.27 18.17 -12.46
CA THR A 12 -7.44 17.81 -13.58
C THR A 12 -6.23 16.99 -13.15
N MET A 13 -5.77 16.11 -14.02
CA MET A 13 -4.54 15.38 -13.81
C MET A 13 -3.34 16.31 -14.06
N VAL A 14 -2.31 16.21 -13.21
CA VAL A 14 -1.11 17.08 -13.33
C VAL A 14 -0.34 16.73 -14.60
N ASP A 15 -0.04 17.72 -15.45
CA ASP A 15 0.86 17.53 -16.59
C ASP A 15 2.31 17.32 -16.12
N ILE A 16 2.86 16.17 -16.47
CA ILE A 16 4.23 15.75 -16.16
C ILE A 16 5.14 15.69 -17.39
N SER A 17 4.68 16.13 -18.56
CA SER A 17 5.39 16.01 -19.84
C SER A 17 6.82 16.59 -19.77
N ASN A 18 6.98 17.75 -19.14
CA ASN A 18 8.23 18.48 -19.01
C ASN A 18 9.09 18.08 -17.79
N LYS A 19 8.65 17.10 -16.98
CA LYS A 19 9.44 16.63 -15.83
C LYS A 19 10.51 15.65 -16.27
N LYS A 20 11.66 15.69 -15.61
CA LYS A 20 12.72 14.70 -15.82
C LYS A 20 12.37 13.38 -15.17
N THR A 21 12.72 12.29 -15.83
CA THR A 21 12.69 10.95 -15.24
C THR A 21 13.77 10.85 -14.16
N THR A 22 13.37 10.41 -12.97
CA THR A 22 14.28 10.16 -11.84
C THR A 22 13.84 8.89 -11.11
N THR A 23 14.76 8.23 -10.43
CA THR A 23 14.43 7.12 -9.53
C THR A 23 13.63 7.66 -8.35
N ARG A 24 12.55 6.96 -8.03
CA ARG A 24 11.64 7.31 -6.93
C ARG A 24 11.29 6.07 -6.13
N THR A 25 11.22 6.23 -4.83
CA THR A 25 10.79 5.17 -3.92
C THR A 25 9.70 5.67 -2.99
N ALA A 26 8.86 4.77 -2.54
CA ALA A 26 7.91 5.02 -1.47
C ALA A 26 7.81 3.80 -0.55
N LEU A 27 7.64 4.04 0.74
CA LEU A 27 7.36 3.05 1.76
C LEU A 27 6.07 3.45 2.47
N ALA A 28 5.10 2.54 2.50
CA ALA A 28 3.85 2.69 3.24
C ALA A 28 3.67 1.53 4.22
N SER A 29 2.85 1.73 5.23
CA SER A 29 2.43 0.67 6.16
C SER A 29 0.97 0.81 6.53
N GLY A 30 0.42 -0.27 7.11
CA GLY A 30 -0.90 -0.30 7.71
C GLY A 30 -1.01 -1.52 8.63
N VAL A 31 -2.03 -1.55 9.46
CA VAL A 31 -2.23 -2.57 10.49
C VAL A 31 -3.62 -3.18 10.33
N ILE A 32 -3.73 -4.49 10.53
CA ILE A 32 -5.00 -5.16 10.80
C ILE A 32 -4.96 -5.79 12.18
N HIS A 33 -5.96 -5.46 13.00
CA HIS A 33 -6.21 -6.11 14.29
C HIS A 33 -6.98 -7.40 14.03
N ILE A 34 -6.52 -8.49 14.65
CA ILE A 34 -7.08 -9.84 14.49
C ILE A 34 -7.59 -10.37 15.82
N THR A 35 -8.33 -11.48 15.80
CA THR A 35 -8.77 -12.14 17.01
C THR A 35 -7.83 -13.30 17.40
N PRO A 36 -7.88 -13.79 18.65
CA PRO A 36 -7.09 -14.97 19.07
C PRO A 36 -7.33 -16.20 18.20
N GLU A 37 -8.57 -16.41 17.74
CA GLU A 37 -8.93 -17.55 16.89
C GLU A 37 -8.27 -17.45 15.51
N ILE A 38 -8.18 -16.24 14.96
CA ILE A 38 -7.48 -15.99 13.68
C ILE A 38 -5.98 -16.22 13.86
N LEU A 39 -5.38 -15.72 14.96
CA LEU A 39 -3.97 -15.96 15.27
C LEU A 39 -3.65 -17.46 15.30
N GLU A 40 -4.46 -18.24 16.01
CA GLU A 40 -4.29 -19.70 16.09
C GLU A 40 -4.43 -20.37 14.73
N ALA A 41 -5.39 -19.94 13.91
CA ALA A 41 -5.57 -20.47 12.56
C ALA A 41 -4.39 -20.17 11.63
N ILE A 42 -3.82 -18.96 11.73
CA ILE A 42 -2.61 -18.58 10.97
C ILE A 42 -1.42 -19.43 11.41
N LYS A 43 -1.20 -19.59 12.72
CA LYS A 43 -0.08 -20.38 13.27
C LYS A 43 -0.16 -21.85 12.87
N LYS A 44 -1.35 -22.41 12.78
CA LYS A 44 -1.59 -23.81 12.38
C LYS A 44 -1.66 -24.00 10.86
N ASP A 45 -1.51 -22.95 10.08
CA ASP A 45 -1.72 -22.95 8.62
C ASP A 45 -3.06 -23.63 8.21
N SER A 46 -4.10 -23.41 9.04
CA SER A 46 -5.40 -24.08 8.92
C SER A 46 -6.46 -23.24 8.21
N ILE A 47 -6.06 -22.15 7.58
CA ILE A 47 -6.99 -21.29 6.82
C ILE A 47 -7.37 -21.98 5.52
N GLN A 48 -8.67 -22.24 5.32
CA GLN A 48 -9.19 -23.01 4.17
C GLN A 48 -8.80 -22.44 2.81
N LYS A 49 -8.59 -21.12 2.72
CA LYS A 49 -8.20 -20.42 1.48
C LYS A 49 -6.69 -20.48 1.18
N GLY A 50 -5.89 -21.15 2.00
CA GLY A 50 -4.44 -21.28 1.84
C GLY A 50 -3.64 -20.32 2.70
N ASN A 51 -2.34 -20.19 2.40
CA ASN A 51 -1.44 -19.34 3.17
C ASN A 51 -1.76 -17.86 3.04
N VAL A 52 -2.20 -17.25 4.13
CA VAL A 52 -2.71 -15.87 4.20
C VAL A 52 -1.69 -14.87 3.70
N PHE A 53 -0.44 -14.96 4.18
CA PHE A 53 0.58 -13.97 3.82
C PHE A 53 1.01 -14.07 2.36
N THR A 54 1.08 -15.27 1.81
CA THR A 54 1.41 -15.47 0.39
C THR A 54 0.33 -14.86 -0.51
N VAL A 55 -0.94 -15.13 -0.23
CA VAL A 55 -2.05 -14.60 -1.03
C VAL A 55 -2.16 -13.08 -0.88
N ALA A 56 -2.01 -12.57 0.35
CA ALA A 56 -2.02 -11.12 0.63
C ALA A 56 -0.85 -10.40 -0.05
N LYS A 57 0.35 -11.01 -0.11
CA LYS A 57 1.50 -10.44 -0.82
C LYS A 57 1.22 -10.32 -2.32
N ILE A 58 0.70 -11.37 -2.95
CA ILE A 58 0.34 -11.35 -4.37
C ILE A 58 -0.74 -10.30 -4.64
N ALA A 59 -1.77 -10.23 -3.80
CA ALA A 59 -2.84 -9.25 -3.93
C ALA A 59 -2.34 -7.81 -3.81
N GLY A 60 -1.45 -7.53 -2.86
CA GLY A 60 -0.84 -6.22 -2.70
C GLY A 60 0.02 -5.82 -3.90
N ILE A 61 0.82 -6.75 -4.45
CA ILE A 61 1.60 -6.50 -5.67
C ILE A 61 0.67 -6.17 -6.85
N ASN A 62 -0.40 -6.92 -7.02
CA ASN A 62 -1.39 -6.66 -8.07
C ASN A 62 -2.09 -5.31 -7.87
N SER A 63 -2.46 -4.99 -6.62
CA SER A 63 -3.10 -3.72 -6.26
C SER A 63 -2.23 -2.52 -6.61
N ALA A 64 -0.92 -2.58 -6.32
CA ALA A 64 0.03 -1.53 -6.72
C ALA A 64 0.02 -1.29 -8.24
N LYS A 65 -0.02 -2.37 -9.04
CA LYS A 65 -0.05 -2.29 -10.50
C LYS A 65 -1.37 -1.75 -11.06
N MET A 66 -2.44 -1.74 -10.27
CA MET A 66 -3.77 -1.29 -10.64
C MET A 66 -4.11 0.10 -10.07
N THR A 67 -3.15 0.81 -9.50
CA THR A 67 -3.39 2.10 -8.82
C THR A 67 -4.12 3.10 -9.70
N GLU A 68 -3.76 3.23 -10.97
CA GLU A 68 -4.40 4.13 -11.93
C GLU A 68 -5.89 3.83 -12.15
N ALA A 69 -6.27 2.55 -12.10
CA ALA A 69 -7.65 2.12 -12.24
C ALA A 69 -8.50 2.41 -10.98
N ILE A 70 -7.85 2.61 -9.83
CA ILE A 70 -8.51 2.84 -8.53
C ILE A 70 -8.54 4.33 -8.19
N ILE A 71 -7.45 5.06 -8.48
CA ILE A 71 -7.27 6.46 -8.11
C ILE A 71 -7.35 7.34 -9.37
N PRO A 72 -8.45 8.08 -9.59
CA PRO A 72 -8.79 8.68 -10.88
C PRO A 72 -7.75 9.64 -11.47
N LEU A 73 -7.02 10.38 -10.62
CA LEU A 73 -6.05 11.39 -11.06
C LEU A 73 -4.59 10.92 -10.99
N CYS A 74 -4.36 9.62 -10.76
CA CYS A 74 -3.04 9.03 -10.84
C CYS A 74 -2.62 8.78 -12.29
N HIS A 75 -1.32 8.94 -12.55
CA HIS A 75 -0.72 8.60 -13.82
C HIS A 75 -0.49 7.09 -13.91
N GLN A 76 -0.61 6.56 -15.12
CA GLN A 76 -0.11 5.22 -15.42
C GLN A 76 1.41 5.21 -15.39
N ILE A 77 1.99 4.41 -14.52
CA ILE A 77 3.44 4.31 -14.36
C ILE A 77 3.89 2.85 -14.33
N SER A 78 5.03 2.59 -14.95
CA SER A 78 5.70 1.30 -14.84
C SER A 78 6.44 1.22 -13.51
N LEU A 79 6.26 0.10 -12.79
CA LEU A 79 6.90 -0.14 -11.51
C LEU A 79 8.11 -1.07 -11.69
N ASP A 80 9.29 -0.61 -11.25
CA ASP A 80 10.54 -1.38 -11.36
C ASP A 80 10.62 -2.45 -10.27
N PHE A 81 10.02 -2.17 -9.08
CA PHE A 81 10.09 -3.07 -7.93
C PHE A 81 8.92 -2.85 -6.98
N ILE A 82 8.37 -3.94 -6.45
CA ILE A 82 7.36 -3.95 -5.40
C ILE A 82 7.73 -5.08 -4.44
N ASP A 83 7.87 -4.75 -3.16
CA ASP A 83 8.00 -5.76 -2.11
C ASP A 83 7.07 -5.48 -0.95
N ILE A 84 6.53 -6.55 -0.38
CA ILE A 84 5.57 -6.48 0.72
C ILE A 84 6.02 -7.43 1.82
N HIS A 85 6.10 -6.89 3.02
CA HIS A 85 6.44 -7.62 4.23
C HIS A 85 5.28 -7.59 5.22
N PHE A 86 5.14 -8.69 5.95
CA PHE A 86 4.19 -8.81 7.05
C PHE A 86 4.93 -9.08 8.35
N GLN A 87 4.49 -8.41 9.41
CA GLN A 87 4.95 -8.64 10.77
C GLN A 87 3.74 -8.99 11.63
N LEU A 88 3.73 -10.20 12.19
CA LEU A 88 2.73 -10.67 13.15
C LEU A 88 3.20 -10.33 14.57
N ASP A 89 2.38 -9.57 15.28
CA ASP A 89 2.54 -9.34 16.71
C ASP A 89 1.49 -10.15 17.48
N GLU A 90 1.91 -11.28 18.02
CA GLU A 90 1.03 -12.20 18.73
C GLU A 90 0.50 -11.60 20.04
N LYS A 91 1.29 -10.74 20.69
CA LYS A 91 0.92 -10.13 21.98
C LYS A 91 -0.19 -9.09 21.81
N ASN A 92 -0.08 -8.28 20.76
CA ASN A 92 -1.04 -7.22 20.49
C ASN A 92 -2.13 -7.63 19.48
N LEU A 93 -2.10 -8.88 19.02
CA LEU A 93 -3.05 -9.43 18.03
C LEU A 93 -3.13 -8.55 16.79
N THR A 94 -1.99 -8.19 16.21
CA THR A 94 -1.92 -7.35 15.01
C THR A 94 -1.05 -7.96 13.93
N ILE A 95 -1.38 -7.65 12.68
CA ILE A 95 -0.52 -7.88 11.53
C ILE A 95 -0.24 -6.52 10.89
N THR A 96 1.03 -6.15 10.83
CA THR A 96 1.47 -4.97 10.08
C THR A 96 1.88 -5.39 8.68
N ALA A 97 1.29 -4.76 7.67
CA ALA A 97 1.74 -4.85 6.29
C ALA A 97 2.57 -3.62 5.94
N SER A 98 3.73 -3.81 5.29
CA SER A 98 4.58 -2.74 4.77
C SER A 98 4.85 -2.99 3.30
N ALA A 99 4.71 -1.95 2.46
CA ALA A 99 4.95 -2.03 1.02
C ALA A 99 6.03 -1.03 0.60
N SER A 100 7.07 -1.53 -0.05
CA SER A 100 8.12 -0.74 -0.69
C SER A 100 7.94 -0.79 -2.20
N VAL A 101 7.86 0.37 -2.83
CA VAL A 101 7.67 0.49 -4.29
C VAL A 101 8.75 1.38 -4.88
N LYS A 102 9.26 1.01 -6.05
CA LYS A 102 10.29 1.77 -6.78
C LYS A 102 9.90 1.91 -8.25
N THR A 103 10.20 3.09 -8.81
CA THR A 103 10.06 3.38 -10.24
C THR A 103 11.16 4.34 -10.71
N SER A 104 11.42 4.31 -12.01
CA SER A 104 12.17 5.31 -12.75
C SER A 104 11.20 6.09 -13.63
N HIS A 105 10.58 7.15 -13.06
CA HIS A 105 9.50 7.89 -13.73
C HIS A 105 9.49 9.39 -13.40
N LYS A 106 8.56 10.13 -14.03
CA LYS A 106 8.35 11.58 -13.87
C LYS A 106 7.50 11.95 -12.65
N THR A 107 6.82 10.98 -12.02
CA THR A 107 6.00 11.18 -10.83
C THR A 107 6.35 10.16 -9.73
N GLY A 108 5.91 10.40 -8.50
CA GLY A 108 6.18 9.52 -7.36
C GLY A 108 5.30 8.27 -7.36
N VAL A 109 5.58 7.35 -6.43
CA VAL A 109 4.90 6.05 -6.25
C VAL A 109 4.26 5.92 -4.88
N GLU A 110 3.94 7.04 -4.26
CA GLU A 110 3.32 7.07 -2.94
C GLU A 110 1.97 6.36 -2.94
N MET A 111 1.16 6.59 -3.99
CA MET A 111 -0.17 5.99 -4.10
C MET A 111 -0.07 4.49 -4.36
N GLU A 112 0.86 4.04 -5.18
CA GLU A 112 1.12 2.62 -5.43
C GLU A 112 1.49 1.87 -4.15
N ALA A 113 2.31 2.49 -3.28
CA ALA A 113 2.67 1.90 -1.99
C ALA A 113 1.46 1.83 -1.04
N LEU A 114 0.64 2.89 -0.97
CA LEU A 114 -0.58 2.92 -0.15
C LEU A 114 -1.62 1.93 -0.65
N VAL A 115 -1.85 1.84 -1.96
CA VAL A 115 -2.80 0.89 -2.57
C VAL A 115 -2.34 -0.56 -2.37
N ALA A 116 -1.01 -0.82 -2.44
CA ALA A 116 -0.44 -2.13 -2.13
C ALA A 116 -0.76 -2.58 -0.71
N VAL A 117 -0.56 -1.71 0.28
CA VAL A 117 -0.89 -1.99 1.69
C VAL A 117 -2.37 -2.28 1.86
N ASN A 118 -3.24 -1.45 1.27
CA ASN A 118 -4.68 -1.64 1.32
C ASN A 118 -5.09 -3.00 0.73
N GLY A 119 -4.62 -3.34 -0.47
CA GLY A 119 -4.90 -4.61 -1.12
C GLY A 119 -4.48 -5.81 -0.29
N SER A 120 -3.30 -5.72 0.35
CA SER A 120 -2.81 -6.77 1.25
C SER A 120 -3.70 -6.94 2.48
N LEU A 121 -4.04 -5.85 3.18
CA LEU A 121 -4.82 -5.90 4.42
C LEU A 121 -6.26 -6.35 4.18
N ILE A 122 -6.90 -5.87 3.10
CA ILE A 122 -8.25 -6.30 2.71
C ILE A 122 -8.25 -7.80 2.35
N THR A 123 -7.17 -8.30 1.74
CA THR A 123 -7.04 -9.72 1.41
C THR A 123 -6.88 -10.57 2.68
N ILE A 124 -6.10 -10.13 3.67
CA ILE A 124 -6.06 -10.79 4.99
C ILE A 124 -7.46 -10.86 5.59
N TYR A 125 -8.20 -9.74 5.56
CA TYR A 125 -9.58 -9.69 6.05
C TYR A 125 -10.46 -10.72 5.32
N ASP A 126 -10.44 -10.74 3.98
CA ASP A 126 -11.25 -11.69 3.20
C ASP A 126 -10.93 -13.15 3.52
N MET A 127 -9.64 -13.47 3.68
CA MET A 127 -9.22 -14.84 3.95
C MET A 127 -9.62 -15.31 5.35
N CYS A 128 -9.67 -14.40 6.33
CA CYS A 128 -9.92 -14.71 7.74
C CYS A 128 -11.37 -14.50 8.18
N LYS A 129 -12.20 -13.76 7.41
CA LYS A 129 -13.58 -13.41 7.80
C LYS A 129 -14.51 -14.58 8.06
N GLY A 130 -14.19 -15.77 7.57
CA GLY A 130 -14.92 -17.01 7.88
C GLY A 130 -14.72 -17.48 9.32
N ILE A 131 -13.64 -17.08 9.98
CA ILE A 131 -13.33 -17.40 11.38
C ILE A 131 -13.94 -16.32 12.29
N SER A 132 -13.62 -15.05 12.04
CA SER A 132 -14.19 -13.90 12.74
C SER A 132 -14.30 -12.71 11.80
N LYS A 133 -15.31 -11.87 12.01
CA LYS A 133 -15.46 -10.58 11.30
C LYS A 133 -14.97 -9.40 12.14
N ASP A 134 -14.56 -9.65 13.39
CA ASP A 134 -14.11 -8.65 14.34
C ASP A 134 -12.64 -8.28 14.08
N MET A 135 -12.35 -7.91 12.82
CA MET A 135 -11.07 -7.40 12.39
C MET A 135 -11.20 -5.92 12.04
N GLN A 136 -10.16 -5.15 12.33
CA GLN A 136 -10.14 -3.71 12.04
C GLN A 136 -8.85 -3.33 11.33
N ILE A 137 -8.98 -2.67 10.17
CA ILE A 137 -7.83 -2.12 9.44
C ILE A 137 -7.64 -0.68 9.89
N THR A 138 -6.42 -0.35 10.32
CA THR A 138 -6.05 0.96 10.85
C THR A 138 -4.69 1.40 10.37
N ASP A 139 -4.31 2.66 10.67
CA ASP A 139 -2.96 3.20 10.55
C ASP A 139 -2.32 3.08 9.17
N ILE A 140 -3.15 3.13 8.12
CA ILE A 140 -2.62 3.17 6.75
C ILE A 140 -2.00 4.53 6.51
N LYS A 141 -0.68 4.54 6.25
CA LYS A 141 0.09 5.78 6.10
C LYS A 141 1.32 5.60 5.24
N LEU A 142 1.73 6.68 4.60
CA LEU A 142 3.06 6.80 4.01
C LEU A 142 4.09 6.97 5.12
N LEU A 143 5.18 6.22 5.07
CA LEU A 143 6.30 6.31 6.01
C LEU A 143 7.44 7.13 5.43
N LYS A 144 7.77 6.90 4.16
CA LYS A 144 8.92 7.52 3.51
C LYS A 144 8.70 7.62 2.00
N LYS A 145 9.25 8.66 1.41
CA LYS A 145 9.45 8.74 -0.04
C LYS A 145 10.78 9.35 -0.37
N THR A 146 11.34 9.01 -1.52
CA THR A 146 12.58 9.60 -2.03
C THR A 146 12.45 10.02 -3.48
N GLY A 147 13.26 11.01 -3.85
CA GLY A 147 13.38 11.52 -5.21
C GLY A 147 12.31 12.55 -5.61
N GLY A 148 12.51 13.10 -6.80
CA GLY A 148 11.64 14.13 -7.37
C GLY A 148 11.93 15.55 -6.89
N LYS A 149 11.17 16.52 -7.41
CA LYS A 149 11.36 17.96 -7.15
C LYS A 149 11.16 18.34 -5.67
N SER A 150 10.26 17.67 -4.96
CA SER A 150 9.98 17.94 -3.55
C SER A 150 10.97 17.28 -2.57
N GLY A 151 11.99 16.57 -3.10
CA GLY A 151 13.00 15.91 -2.28
C GLY A 151 12.47 14.73 -1.47
N ASP A 152 13.29 14.30 -0.53
CA ASP A 152 12.98 13.20 0.37
C ASP A 152 12.06 13.65 1.51
N TRP A 153 11.18 12.76 1.93
CA TRP A 153 10.29 12.97 3.07
C TRP A 153 10.23 11.70 3.91
N ASP A 154 10.26 11.87 5.23
CA ASP A 154 10.20 10.81 6.21
C ASP A 154 9.26 11.20 7.35
N SER A 155 8.30 10.33 7.69
CA SER A 155 7.30 10.59 8.74
C SER A 155 7.91 10.68 10.15
N SER A 156 9.08 10.08 10.36
CA SER A 156 9.79 10.11 11.64
C SER A 156 10.56 11.42 11.88
N SER A 157 10.68 12.27 10.86
CA SER A 157 11.40 13.55 10.94
C SER A 157 10.52 14.74 11.38
N LYS A 158 9.33 14.45 11.94
CA LYS A 158 8.39 15.47 12.44
C LYS A 158 8.39 15.56 13.94
#